data_da88c0135b7528b965f65741623ba07d
#
_entry.id   da88c0135b7528b965f65741623ba07d
#
_cell.length_a   1.000
_cell.length_b   1.000
_cell.length_c   1.000
_cell.angle_alpha   90.00
_cell.angle_beta   90.00
_cell.angle_gamma   90.00
#
_symmetry.space_group_name_H-M   'P 1'
#
loop_
_entity.id
_entity.type
_entity.pdbx_description
1 polymer ?
#
loop_
_entity_poly.entity_id
_entity_poly.type
_entity_poly.pdbx_seq_one_letter_code
_entity_poly.pdbx_strand_id
1 'polypeptide(L)'
;SYDKHTFMLLQARPQSTDTRNYSVTWDATNISENYPGITLPLTYSFIKNLYANVYPSFFSLLGMSTKKLQQNYNIFDNTLGYIDGKVYYRINNWYEIVKLLPGSHNQEFFEAMLDPVKKRGNQQPNRRSRLTMMNFRMVLMSMRFFWLLLRSRSYSNKFTKNFSAIYHEIDKLNWAAMSAEACLNHLHSIRQRLLVQWGIPILNDVRVMIFHGIYKTMIMKDANRKVYLESLSGLRDRASIKPLEELAQLGNKINIALKREDTTCLDDLKTTSSWTDIEKGARHFIDTFGGRTPDELQLENPRLSENIFNIISLAYASKDASLKLHKKKNSYFQHLPIHKKIFANIIAKNMRSAIDYRERFRFNRAQIFGIGRTVYLEIGKKFVIANIITNENDIFWLTEQEIEAVIRGHSWEYNLQETVARRKTLYKSYETEPLCLHVTGEGIIAPKTTINSTPPQNSQSITGAGVAPGNIKAETIVVHKFEPTLDVAGKILVVKHVDPGWTLLLVQAAGVISEQGNPLSHVAIVSREISIPAIVGITGAVKLFKSGETISIDGTTGEVVRGA
;
A
#
# COMPACT_ATOMS: atom_id res chain seq x y z
N SER A 1 -15.11 39.71 34.97
CA SER A 1 -14.13 40.77 35.18
C SER A 1 -12.73 40.17 35.07
N TYR A 2 -11.85 40.90 34.41
CA TYR A 2 -10.48 40.47 34.14
C TYR A 2 -9.55 41.24 35.06
N ASP A 3 -8.90 40.53 35.96
CA ASP A 3 -7.79 41.09 36.73
C ASP A 3 -6.51 40.35 36.34
N LYS A 4 -5.37 41.06 36.34
CA LYS A 4 -4.11 40.61 35.70
C LYS A 4 -3.57 39.25 36.15
N HIS A 5 -4.11 38.63 37.19
CA HIS A 5 -3.61 37.37 37.76
C HIS A 5 -4.69 36.37 38.21
N THR A 6 -5.97 36.64 37.97
CA THR A 6 -7.04 35.76 38.48
C THR A 6 -8.15 35.59 37.47
N PHE A 7 -8.41 34.35 37.06
CA PHE A 7 -9.60 34.04 36.29
C PHE A 7 -10.77 33.82 37.22
N MET A 8 -11.80 34.63 37.14
CA MET A 8 -13.06 34.40 37.87
C MET A 8 -14.04 33.65 36.96
N LEU A 9 -14.41 32.46 37.34
CA LEU A 9 -15.46 31.70 36.67
C LEU A 9 -16.81 32.29 37.09
N LEU A 10 -17.43 33.07 36.22
CA LEU A 10 -18.70 33.75 36.47
C LEU A 10 -19.90 32.82 36.34
N GLN A 11 -19.81 31.80 35.55
CA GLN A 11 -20.85 30.78 35.37
C GLN A 11 -20.27 29.50 34.85
N ALA A 12 -20.61 28.36 35.48
CA ALA A 12 -20.42 27.02 34.96
C ALA A 12 -21.82 26.43 34.68
N ARG A 13 -22.06 26.06 33.44
CA ARG A 13 -23.23 25.22 33.10
C ARG A 13 -22.72 23.85 32.72
N PRO A 14 -23.43 22.75 33.08
CA PRO A 14 -23.14 21.46 32.48
C PRO A 14 -23.22 21.64 30.96
N GLN A 15 -22.17 21.24 30.26
CA GLN A 15 -22.25 21.14 28.82
C GLN A 15 -23.38 20.15 28.52
N SER A 16 -24.43 20.61 27.84
CA SER A 16 -25.43 19.70 27.32
C SER A 16 -24.68 18.77 26.35
N THR A 17 -24.28 17.62 26.85
CA THR A 17 -23.78 16.53 26.01
C THR A 17 -24.89 16.26 25.03
N ASP A 18 -24.63 16.49 23.73
CA ASP A 18 -25.48 15.97 22.69
C ASP A 18 -25.57 14.48 22.99
N THR A 19 -26.73 14.04 23.48
CA THR A 19 -26.99 12.68 23.92
C THR A 19 -26.93 11.66 22.78
N ARG A 20 -26.66 12.12 21.57
CA ARG A 20 -26.21 11.33 20.47
C ARG A 20 -24.72 11.09 20.65
N ASN A 21 -24.36 9.98 21.34
CA ASN A 21 -22.99 9.44 21.42
C ASN A 21 -22.46 9.19 19.99
N TYR A 22 -22.04 10.25 19.31
CA TYR A 22 -21.42 10.15 18.00
C TYR A 22 -19.93 9.91 18.19
N SER A 23 -19.57 8.67 18.45
CA SER A 23 -18.16 8.28 18.45
C SER A 23 -17.68 8.10 17.02
N VAL A 24 -16.56 8.71 16.71
CA VAL A 24 -15.84 8.51 15.44
C VAL A 24 -14.69 7.56 15.71
N THR A 25 -14.63 6.49 14.90
CA THR A 25 -13.55 5.51 14.97
C THR A 25 -12.67 5.63 13.74
N TRP A 26 -11.36 5.67 14.00
CA TRP A 26 -10.31 5.70 13.00
C TRP A 26 -9.52 4.40 13.05
N ASP A 27 -9.22 3.82 11.90
CA ASP A 27 -8.53 2.54 11.78
C ASP A 27 -7.35 2.64 10.81
N ALA A 28 -6.17 2.24 11.27
CA ALA A 28 -4.94 2.25 10.47
C ALA A 28 -4.54 0.85 9.96
N THR A 29 -5.25 -0.21 10.35
CA THR A 29 -4.83 -1.61 10.14
C THR A 29 -4.43 -1.92 8.70
N ASN A 30 -5.23 -1.52 7.73
CA ASN A 30 -4.95 -1.78 6.32
C ASN A 30 -4.24 -0.63 5.60
N ILE A 31 -4.52 0.62 6.01
CA ILE A 31 -3.99 1.78 5.30
C ILE A 31 -2.52 2.01 5.62
N SER A 32 -2.06 1.58 6.78
CA SER A 32 -0.65 1.67 7.18
C SER A 32 0.28 0.80 6.33
N GLU A 33 -0.22 -0.22 5.62
CA GLU A 33 0.56 -0.95 4.61
C GLU A 33 0.91 -0.07 3.38
N ASN A 34 0.07 0.92 3.07
CA ASN A 34 0.27 1.80 1.93
C ASN A 34 0.98 3.11 2.30
N TYR A 35 0.77 3.57 3.53
CA TYR A 35 1.34 4.82 4.07
C TYR A 35 1.96 4.53 5.43
N PRO A 36 3.12 3.86 5.46
CA PRO A 36 3.79 3.48 6.70
C PRO A 36 4.45 4.67 7.37
N GLY A 37 4.52 4.62 8.71
CA GLY A 37 5.21 5.66 9.48
C GLY A 37 4.53 7.03 9.41
N ILE A 38 5.36 8.05 9.32
CA ILE A 38 4.91 9.44 9.17
C ILE A 38 4.71 9.76 7.69
N THR A 39 3.56 10.33 7.38
CA THR A 39 3.20 10.84 6.05
C THR A 39 3.20 12.36 6.11
N LEU A 40 3.84 13.04 5.17
CA LEU A 40 3.91 14.50 5.16
C LEU A 40 2.61 15.14 4.63
N PRO A 41 2.37 16.42 4.95
CA PRO A 41 1.11 17.12 4.62
C PRO A 41 0.75 17.08 3.14
N LEU A 42 1.73 17.19 2.23
CA LEU A 42 1.47 17.13 0.80
C LEU A 42 0.93 15.77 0.39
N THR A 43 1.57 14.69 0.82
CA THR A 43 1.10 13.33 0.52
C THR A 43 -0.30 13.11 1.09
N TYR A 44 -0.58 13.54 2.33
CA TYR A 44 -1.91 13.39 2.89
C TYR A 44 -2.98 14.15 2.08
N SER A 45 -2.76 15.42 1.75
CA SER A 45 -3.71 16.21 0.98
C SER A 45 -3.91 15.65 -0.44
N PHE A 46 -2.84 15.16 -1.07
CA PHE A 46 -2.88 14.49 -2.37
C PHE A 46 -3.76 13.23 -2.33
N ILE A 47 -3.54 12.33 -1.35
CA ILE A 47 -4.32 11.09 -1.25
C ILE A 47 -5.76 11.34 -0.82
N LYS A 48 -6.03 12.32 0.02
CA LYS A 48 -7.39 12.71 0.38
C LYS A 48 -8.21 13.02 -0.87
N ASN A 49 -7.67 13.83 -1.76
CA ASN A 49 -8.31 14.17 -3.03
C ASN A 49 -8.49 12.95 -3.96
N LEU A 50 -7.52 12.03 -3.99
CA LEU A 50 -7.65 10.79 -4.76
C LEU A 50 -8.79 9.92 -4.23
N TYR A 51 -8.84 9.66 -2.92
CA TYR A 51 -9.86 8.81 -2.30
C TYR A 51 -11.26 9.41 -2.42
N ALA A 52 -11.42 10.73 -2.32
CA ALA A 52 -12.69 11.43 -2.52
C ALA A 52 -13.31 11.15 -3.90
N ASN A 53 -12.50 10.85 -4.92
CA ASN A 53 -12.96 10.63 -6.30
C ASN A 53 -13.02 9.15 -6.72
N VAL A 54 -12.24 8.29 -6.07
CA VAL A 54 -12.15 6.86 -6.39
C VAL A 54 -13.47 6.13 -6.15
N TYR A 55 -14.12 6.34 -5.00
CA TYR A 55 -15.40 5.71 -4.68
C TYR A 55 -16.54 6.20 -5.59
N PRO A 56 -16.72 7.52 -5.84
CA PRO A 56 -17.69 7.98 -6.84
C PRO A 56 -17.51 7.35 -8.21
N SER A 57 -16.27 7.19 -8.69
CA SER A 57 -15.97 6.50 -9.95
C SER A 57 -16.48 5.06 -9.95
N PHE A 58 -16.28 4.33 -8.86
CA PHE A 58 -16.78 2.95 -8.72
C PHE A 58 -18.32 2.89 -8.72
N PHE A 59 -19.00 3.74 -7.96
CA PHE A 59 -20.45 3.77 -7.92
C PHE A 59 -21.07 4.25 -9.23
N SER A 60 -20.41 5.17 -9.94
CA SER A 60 -20.79 5.55 -11.31
C SER A 60 -20.71 4.36 -12.26
N LEU A 61 -19.66 3.55 -12.15
CA LEU A 61 -19.49 2.32 -12.93
C LEU A 61 -20.64 1.33 -12.63
N LEU A 62 -21.16 1.29 -11.40
CA LEU A 62 -22.33 0.49 -11.02
C LEU A 62 -23.67 1.08 -11.47
N GLY A 63 -23.69 2.31 -12.01
CA GLY A 63 -24.90 2.98 -12.52
C GLY A 63 -25.61 3.87 -11.50
N MET A 64 -24.91 4.31 -10.45
CA MET A 64 -25.41 5.33 -9.53
C MET A 64 -25.49 6.69 -10.25
N SER A 65 -26.59 7.41 -10.10
CA SER A 65 -26.77 8.72 -10.73
C SER A 65 -25.87 9.79 -10.12
N THR A 66 -25.46 10.76 -10.93
CA THR A 66 -24.64 11.90 -10.51
C THR A 66 -25.25 12.64 -9.33
N LYS A 67 -26.57 12.85 -9.32
CA LYS A 67 -27.29 13.48 -8.20
C LYS A 67 -27.09 12.73 -6.89
N LYS A 68 -27.16 11.39 -6.91
CA LYS A 68 -26.95 10.56 -5.71
C LYS A 68 -25.49 10.55 -5.28
N LEU A 69 -24.55 10.59 -6.22
CA LEU A 69 -23.12 10.72 -5.91
C LEU A 69 -22.82 12.06 -5.22
N GLN A 70 -23.39 13.16 -5.70
CA GLN A 70 -23.26 14.48 -5.09
C GLN A 70 -23.86 14.54 -3.68
N GLN A 71 -25.03 13.95 -3.47
CA GLN A 71 -25.65 13.86 -2.13
C GLN A 71 -24.79 13.12 -1.11
N ASN A 72 -23.96 12.20 -1.54
CA ASN A 72 -23.07 11.42 -0.68
C ASN A 72 -21.61 11.91 -0.72
N TYR A 73 -21.34 13.04 -1.40
CA TYR A 73 -19.96 13.52 -1.58
C TYR A 73 -19.22 13.71 -0.26
N ASN A 74 -19.89 14.26 0.76
CA ASN A 74 -19.31 14.46 2.09
C ASN A 74 -18.82 13.14 2.74
N ILE A 75 -19.47 12.00 2.47
CA ILE A 75 -19.05 10.70 2.96
C ILE A 75 -17.74 10.27 2.26
N PHE A 76 -17.64 10.50 0.96
CA PHE A 76 -16.46 10.15 0.17
C PHE A 76 -15.26 11.05 0.50
N ASP A 77 -15.49 12.37 0.64
CA ASP A 77 -14.42 13.34 0.95
C ASP A 77 -13.83 13.13 2.35
N ASN A 78 -14.60 12.61 3.29
CA ASN A 78 -14.18 12.38 4.66
C ASN A 78 -13.87 10.89 4.96
N THR A 79 -13.38 10.15 3.97
CA THR A 79 -13.02 8.73 4.13
C THR A 79 -11.71 8.54 4.88
N LEU A 80 -10.77 9.48 4.72
CA LEU A 80 -9.46 9.45 5.37
C LEU A 80 -9.40 10.45 6.52
N GLY A 81 -8.64 10.07 7.55
CA GLY A 81 -8.23 10.90 8.67
C GLY A 81 -6.71 11.03 8.74
N TYR A 82 -6.28 12.11 9.41
CA TYR A 82 -4.87 12.43 9.60
C TYR A 82 -4.64 12.81 11.05
N ILE A 83 -3.95 11.94 11.79
CA ILE A 83 -3.75 12.08 13.23
C ILE A 83 -2.26 11.85 13.51
N ASP A 84 -1.59 12.82 14.11
CA ASP A 84 -0.18 12.76 14.49
C ASP A 84 0.74 12.29 13.33
N GLY A 85 0.53 12.88 12.15
CA GLY A 85 1.28 12.55 10.95
C GLY A 85 0.98 11.18 10.34
N LYS A 86 -0.06 10.46 10.79
CA LYS A 86 -0.41 9.12 10.35
C LYS A 86 -1.78 9.09 9.68
N VAL A 87 -1.94 8.23 8.69
CA VAL A 87 -3.17 8.13 7.88
C VAL A 87 -4.09 7.03 8.42
N TYR A 88 -5.37 7.32 8.51
CA TYR A 88 -6.41 6.42 9.01
C TYR A 88 -7.61 6.38 8.07
N TYR A 89 -8.33 5.26 8.07
CA TYR A 89 -9.70 5.21 7.56
C TYR A 89 -10.69 5.68 8.63
N ARG A 90 -11.63 6.54 8.25
CA ARG A 90 -12.79 6.87 9.06
C ARG A 90 -13.83 5.77 8.92
N ILE A 91 -13.88 4.87 9.89
CA ILE A 91 -14.70 3.65 9.82
C ILE A 91 -16.19 3.95 9.69
N ASN A 92 -16.69 4.98 10.37
CA ASN A 92 -18.09 5.40 10.24
C ASN A 92 -18.46 5.70 8.78
N ASN A 93 -17.64 6.48 8.07
CA ASN A 93 -17.89 6.82 6.66
C ASN A 93 -17.70 5.61 5.75
N TRP A 94 -16.77 4.73 6.07
CA TRP A 94 -16.57 3.51 5.31
C TRP A 94 -17.81 2.59 5.37
N TYR A 95 -18.44 2.44 6.55
CA TYR A 95 -19.71 1.71 6.66
C TYR A 95 -20.84 2.36 5.84
N GLU A 96 -20.92 3.70 5.82
CA GLU A 96 -21.90 4.39 4.98
C GLU A 96 -21.64 4.14 3.48
N ILE A 97 -20.39 4.11 3.04
CA ILE A 97 -20.01 3.73 1.67
C ILE A 97 -20.46 2.29 1.36
N VAL A 98 -20.21 1.36 2.27
CA VAL A 98 -20.62 -0.05 2.12
C VAL A 98 -22.15 -0.19 2.00
N LYS A 99 -22.93 0.59 2.75
CA LYS A 99 -24.41 0.59 2.66
C LYS A 99 -24.92 1.00 1.28
N LEU A 100 -24.14 1.70 0.49
CA LEU A 100 -24.50 2.05 -0.89
C LEU A 100 -24.40 0.87 -1.86
N LEU A 101 -23.73 -0.24 -1.47
CA LEU A 101 -23.57 -1.43 -2.30
C LEU A 101 -24.82 -2.31 -2.28
N PRO A 102 -25.17 -2.96 -3.40
CA PRO A 102 -26.20 -3.96 -3.41
C PRO A 102 -25.78 -5.17 -2.55
N GLY A 103 -26.68 -5.63 -1.68
CA GLY A 103 -26.40 -6.77 -0.79
C GLY A 103 -25.66 -6.40 0.50
N SER A 104 -25.63 -5.12 0.87
CA SER A 104 -24.95 -4.57 2.06
C SER A 104 -25.38 -5.15 3.42
N HIS A 105 -26.38 -6.04 3.44
CA HIS A 105 -26.84 -6.72 4.66
C HIS A 105 -25.85 -7.75 5.20
N ASN A 106 -24.82 -8.10 4.44
CA ASN A 106 -23.78 -9.05 4.85
C ASN A 106 -22.56 -8.32 5.42
N GLN A 107 -22.73 -7.70 6.59
CA GLN A 107 -21.67 -6.95 7.28
C GLN A 107 -20.39 -7.78 7.49
N GLU A 108 -20.52 -9.08 7.78
CA GLU A 108 -19.38 -9.98 7.98
C GLU A 108 -18.46 -10.07 6.76
N PHE A 109 -19.04 -10.05 5.54
CA PHE A 109 -18.24 -10.06 4.31
C PHE A 109 -17.42 -8.78 4.16
N PHE A 110 -17.98 -7.63 4.54
CA PHE A 110 -17.31 -6.35 4.43
C PHE A 110 -16.35 -6.08 5.60
N GLU A 111 -16.64 -6.62 6.78
CA GLU A 111 -15.69 -6.59 7.91
C GLU A 111 -14.44 -7.42 7.63
N ALA A 112 -14.58 -8.55 6.94
CA ALA A 112 -13.46 -9.34 6.46
C ALA A 112 -12.58 -8.59 5.43
N MET A 113 -13.11 -7.53 4.80
CA MET A 113 -12.32 -6.63 3.95
C MET A 113 -11.40 -5.70 4.75
N LEU A 114 -11.83 -5.30 5.96
CA LEU A 114 -11.07 -4.38 6.80
C LEU A 114 -10.02 -5.11 7.65
N ASP A 115 -10.40 -6.26 8.22
CA ASP A 115 -9.51 -7.03 9.08
C ASP A 115 -9.74 -8.54 8.90
N PRO A 116 -9.00 -9.19 7.97
CA PRO A 116 -9.14 -10.63 7.74
C PRO A 116 -8.65 -11.50 8.91
N VAL A 117 -7.98 -10.92 9.91
CA VAL A 117 -7.37 -11.67 11.03
C VAL A 117 -8.21 -11.63 12.32
N LYS A 118 -8.97 -10.57 12.55
CA LYS A 118 -9.82 -10.46 13.75
C LYS A 118 -11.16 -11.16 13.58
N LYS A 119 -11.31 -12.33 14.19
CA LYS A 119 -12.61 -12.77 14.70
C LYS A 119 -12.99 -11.86 15.86
N ARG A 120 -13.71 -10.77 15.62
CA ARG A 120 -14.27 -9.95 16.71
C ARG A 120 -15.28 -10.77 17.49
N GLY A 121 -15.06 -10.80 18.82
CA GLY A 121 -16.00 -11.39 19.77
C GLY A 121 -17.39 -10.77 19.65
N ASN A 122 -18.38 -11.64 19.61
CA ASN A 122 -19.81 -11.48 19.90
C ASN A 122 -20.36 -10.05 20.09
N GLN A 123 -20.40 -9.23 19.08
CA GLN A 123 -21.52 -8.30 18.95
C GLN A 123 -22.54 -8.97 18.03
N GLN A 124 -23.60 -9.53 18.64
CA GLN A 124 -24.70 -10.11 17.89
C GLN A 124 -25.28 -9.03 16.97
N PRO A 125 -25.30 -9.24 15.66
CA PRO A 125 -26.02 -8.35 14.77
C PRO A 125 -27.49 -8.42 15.16
N ASN A 126 -28.08 -7.26 15.34
CA ASN A 126 -29.50 -7.12 15.68
C ASN A 126 -30.32 -7.75 14.53
N ARG A 127 -30.74 -8.99 14.73
CA ARG A 127 -31.37 -9.90 13.75
C ARG A 127 -32.81 -9.50 13.38
N ARG A 128 -33.10 -8.20 13.29
CA ARG A 128 -34.33 -7.67 12.74
C ARG A 128 -34.06 -6.88 11.45
N SER A 129 -33.39 -7.49 10.47
CA SER A 129 -33.49 -6.98 9.11
C SER A 129 -34.86 -7.40 8.56
N ARG A 130 -35.84 -6.50 8.61
CA ARG A 130 -36.99 -6.57 7.74
C ARG A 130 -36.48 -6.77 6.32
N LEU A 131 -37.00 -7.75 5.60
CA LEU A 131 -36.93 -7.86 4.15
C LEU A 131 -37.55 -6.57 3.57
N THR A 132 -36.78 -5.49 3.55
CA THR A 132 -37.14 -4.27 2.83
C THR A 132 -37.15 -4.68 1.36
N MET A 133 -38.32 -4.50 0.70
CA MET A 133 -38.48 -4.69 -0.75
C MET A 133 -37.26 -4.07 -1.43
N MET A 134 -36.48 -4.91 -2.10
CA MET A 134 -35.24 -4.50 -2.79
C MET A 134 -35.68 -3.51 -3.88
N ASN A 135 -35.36 -2.22 -3.71
CA ASN A 135 -35.72 -1.19 -4.66
C ASN A 135 -35.25 -1.61 -6.05
N PHE A 136 -36.11 -1.47 -7.07
CA PHE A 136 -35.81 -1.82 -8.47
C PHE A 136 -34.41 -1.34 -8.93
N ARG A 137 -33.95 -0.18 -8.44
CA ARG A 137 -32.62 0.34 -8.69
C ARG A 137 -31.50 -0.54 -8.13
N MET A 138 -31.69 -1.16 -6.95
CA MET A 138 -30.71 -2.08 -6.37
C MET A 138 -30.64 -3.38 -7.17
N VAL A 139 -31.77 -3.84 -7.73
CA VAL A 139 -31.77 -5.00 -8.65
C VAL A 139 -30.96 -4.69 -9.89
N LEU A 140 -31.19 -3.53 -10.51
CA LEU A 140 -30.42 -3.09 -11.69
C LEU A 140 -28.93 -2.94 -11.38
N MET A 141 -28.57 -2.36 -10.22
CA MET A 141 -27.17 -2.28 -9.80
C MET A 141 -26.55 -3.66 -9.60
N SER A 142 -27.30 -4.61 -9.01
CA SER A 142 -26.82 -5.99 -8.83
C SER A 142 -26.60 -6.69 -10.17
N MET A 143 -27.55 -6.56 -11.11
CA MET A 143 -27.41 -7.11 -12.46
C MET A 143 -26.21 -6.51 -13.17
N ARG A 144 -26.03 -5.19 -13.09
CA ARG A 144 -24.89 -4.49 -13.67
C ARG A 144 -23.57 -4.91 -13.02
N PHE A 145 -23.53 -5.05 -11.69
CA PHE A 145 -22.37 -5.55 -10.97
C PHE A 145 -21.96 -6.96 -11.44
N PHE A 146 -22.92 -7.87 -11.56
CA PHE A 146 -22.68 -9.23 -12.06
C PHE A 146 -22.14 -9.23 -13.49
N TRP A 147 -22.74 -8.40 -14.35
CA TRP A 147 -22.29 -8.24 -15.74
C TRP A 147 -20.86 -7.66 -15.81
N LEU A 148 -20.55 -6.67 -14.97
CA LEU A 148 -19.20 -6.12 -14.86
C LEU A 148 -18.18 -7.14 -14.37
N LEU A 149 -18.54 -8.00 -13.42
CA LEU A 149 -17.68 -9.10 -12.98
C LEU A 149 -17.35 -10.06 -14.13
N LEU A 150 -18.33 -10.42 -14.95
CA LEU A 150 -18.12 -11.29 -16.11
C LEU A 150 -17.21 -10.65 -17.15
N ARG A 151 -17.34 -9.34 -17.37
CA ARG A 151 -16.53 -8.58 -18.34
C ARG A 151 -15.31 -7.89 -17.75
N SER A 152 -15.02 -8.10 -16.48
CA SER A 152 -13.96 -7.40 -15.73
C SER A 152 -12.57 -7.49 -16.41
N ARG A 153 -12.25 -8.62 -17.04
CA ARG A 153 -10.99 -8.78 -17.80
C ARG A 153 -10.90 -7.80 -18.98
N SER A 154 -11.99 -7.62 -19.72
CA SER A 154 -12.04 -6.68 -20.85
C SER A 154 -11.89 -5.24 -20.38
N TYR A 155 -12.59 -4.87 -19.29
CA TYR A 155 -12.48 -3.54 -18.67
C TYR A 155 -11.07 -3.29 -18.14
N SER A 156 -10.46 -4.27 -17.48
CA SER A 156 -9.09 -4.17 -16.97
C SER A 156 -8.07 -3.97 -18.10
N ASN A 157 -8.20 -4.69 -19.21
CA ASN A 157 -7.36 -4.50 -20.39
C ASN A 157 -7.52 -3.09 -20.99
N LYS A 158 -8.77 -2.63 -21.13
CA LYS A 158 -9.05 -1.28 -21.64
C LYS A 158 -8.45 -0.20 -20.73
N PHE A 159 -8.63 -0.35 -19.42
CA PHE A 159 -8.04 0.54 -18.43
C PHE A 159 -6.52 0.60 -18.57
N THR A 160 -5.84 -0.56 -18.62
CA THR A 160 -4.37 -0.61 -18.74
C THR A 160 -3.88 0.08 -20.02
N LYS A 161 -4.57 -0.14 -21.17
CA LYS A 161 -4.21 0.53 -22.43
C LYS A 161 -4.39 2.05 -22.35
N ASN A 162 -5.53 2.49 -21.82
CA ASN A 162 -5.81 3.92 -21.65
C ASN A 162 -4.82 4.59 -20.69
N PHE A 163 -4.51 3.92 -19.58
CA PHE A 163 -3.54 4.40 -18.61
C PHE A 163 -2.16 4.55 -19.25
N SER A 164 -1.67 3.53 -19.97
CA SER A 164 -0.38 3.59 -20.65
C SER A 164 -0.32 4.72 -21.69
N ALA A 165 -1.41 4.96 -22.44
CA ALA A 165 -1.46 6.06 -23.41
C ALA A 165 -1.34 7.43 -22.71
N ILE A 166 -2.10 7.64 -21.63
CA ILE A 166 -2.03 8.88 -20.85
C ILE A 166 -0.64 9.04 -20.22
N TYR A 167 -0.07 7.96 -19.66
CA TYR A 167 1.26 8.00 -19.05
C TYR A 167 2.34 8.40 -20.05
N HIS A 168 2.36 7.82 -21.25
CA HIS A 168 3.30 8.18 -22.31
C HIS A 168 3.14 9.61 -22.84
N GLU A 169 1.93 10.16 -22.80
CA GLU A 169 1.68 11.57 -23.11
C GLU A 169 2.35 12.48 -22.07
N ILE A 170 2.20 12.13 -20.79
CA ILE A 170 2.72 12.89 -19.65
C ILE A 170 4.26 12.83 -19.60
N ASP A 171 4.84 11.67 -19.88
CA ASP A 171 6.28 11.43 -19.85
C ASP A 171 7.06 12.32 -20.85
N LYS A 172 6.37 12.80 -21.88
CA LYS A 172 6.93 13.73 -22.88
C LYS A 172 6.90 15.20 -22.46
N LEU A 173 6.25 15.54 -21.35
CA LEU A 173 6.10 16.92 -20.90
C LEU A 173 7.41 17.42 -20.26
N ASN A 174 7.83 18.60 -20.67
CA ASN A 174 8.97 19.29 -20.04
C ASN A 174 8.48 20.18 -18.90
N TRP A 175 8.35 19.59 -17.70
CA TRP A 175 7.85 20.27 -16.49
C TRP A 175 8.72 21.44 -16.07
N ALA A 176 10.03 21.37 -16.27
CA ALA A 176 10.98 22.42 -15.92
C ALA A 176 10.71 23.72 -16.69
N ALA A 177 10.30 23.61 -17.96
CA ALA A 177 10.00 24.75 -18.80
C ALA A 177 8.63 25.40 -18.54
N MET A 178 7.76 24.75 -17.76
CA MET A 178 6.41 25.24 -17.46
C MET A 178 6.40 26.21 -16.28
N SER A 179 5.41 27.13 -16.23
CA SER A 179 5.14 27.89 -15.00
C SER A 179 4.56 26.99 -13.91
N ALA A 180 4.62 27.44 -12.62
CA ALA A 180 4.04 26.70 -11.52
C ALA A 180 2.53 26.45 -11.72
N GLU A 181 1.82 27.46 -12.24
CA GLU A 181 0.39 27.34 -12.54
C GLU A 181 0.11 26.34 -13.68
N ALA A 182 0.90 26.33 -14.74
CA ALA A 182 0.78 25.36 -15.81
C ALA A 182 1.03 23.93 -15.30
N CYS A 183 2.07 23.72 -14.46
CA CYS A 183 2.33 22.45 -13.82
C CYS A 183 1.13 21.95 -13.02
N LEU A 184 0.53 22.82 -12.18
CA LEU A 184 -0.63 22.50 -11.36
C LEU A 184 -1.87 22.17 -12.20
N ASN A 185 -2.15 22.98 -13.23
CA ASN A 185 -3.29 22.76 -14.13
C ASN A 185 -3.17 21.46 -14.91
N HIS A 186 -1.97 21.13 -15.40
CA HIS A 186 -1.71 19.83 -16.03
C HIS A 186 -1.91 18.68 -15.05
N LEU A 187 -1.41 18.77 -13.81
CA LEU A 187 -1.58 17.74 -12.79
C LEU A 187 -3.07 17.51 -12.48
N HIS A 188 -3.87 18.59 -12.36
CA HIS A 188 -5.32 18.48 -12.17
C HIS A 188 -6.01 17.79 -13.35
N SER A 189 -5.67 18.16 -14.58
CA SER A 189 -6.21 17.54 -15.81
C SER A 189 -5.89 16.05 -15.87
N ILE A 190 -4.64 15.67 -15.61
CA ILE A 190 -4.18 14.27 -15.56
C ILE A 190 -4.96 13.49 -14.52
N ARG A 191 -5.08 14.05 -13.32
CA ARG A 191 -5.81 13.44 -12.20
C ARG A 191 -7.27 13.18 -12.60
N GLN A 192 -7.96 14.14 -13.17
CA GLN A 192 -9.34 13.96 -13.64
C GLN A 192 -9.47 12.85 -14.69
N ARG A 193 -8.60 12.84 -15.70
CA ARG A 193 -8.59 11.83 -16.78
C ARG A 193 -8.37 10.41 -16.24
N LEU A 194 -7.52 10.24 -15.23
CA LEU A 194 -7.20 8.96 -14.61
C LEU A 194 -8.27 8.52 -13.61
N LEU A 195 -8.77 9.41 -12.75
CA LEU A 195 -9.69 9.07 -11.67
C LEU A 195 -11.08 8.66 -12.17
N VAL A 196 -11.56 9.20 -13.28
CA VAL A 196 -12.85 8.80 -13.89
C VAL A 196 -12.92 7.28 -14.14
N GLN A 197 -11.80 6.64 -14.42
CA GLN A 197 -11.73 5.20 -14.71
C GLN A 197 -11.29 4.37 -13.49
N TRP A 198 -10.99 4.98 -12.34
CA TRP A 198 -10.41 4.28 -11.20
C TRP A 198 -11.37 3.33 -10.48
N GLY A 199 -12.65 3.37 -10.79
CA GLY A 199 -13.64 2.36 -10.37
C GLY A 199 -13.31 0.94 -10.86
N ILE A 200 -12.53 0.79 -11.95
CA ILE A 200 -12.13 -0.52 -12.50
C ILE A 200 -11.14 -1.25 -11.59
N PRO A 201 -10.07 -0.63 -11.05
CA PRO A 201 -9.25 -1.21 -10.00
C PRO A 201 -10.04 -1.70 -8.79
N ILE A 202 -10.99 -0.90 -8.27
CA ILE A 202 -11.83 -1.33 -7.14
C ILE A 202 -12.68 -2.56 -7.51
N LEU A 203 -13.31 -2.56 -8.69
CA LEU A 203 -14.05 -3.71 -9.17
C LEU A 203 -13.18 -4.97 -9.22
N ASN A 204 -11.91 -4.83 -9.62
CA ASN A 204 -10.97 -5.94 -9.64
C ASN A 204 -10.57 -6.40 -8.23
N ASP A 205 -10.44 -5.50 -7.25
CA ASP A 205 -10.20 -5.87 -5.85
C ASP A 205 -11.37 -6.67 -5.27
N VAL A 206 -12.61 -6.26 -5.55
CA VAL A 206 -13.80 -7.05 -5.20
C VAL A 206 -13.78 -8.42 -5.88
N ARG A 207 -13.37 -8.47 -7.14
CA ARG A 207 -13.21 -9.73 -7.88
C ARG A 207 -12.17 -10.65 -7.21
N VAL A 208 -11.00 -10.13 -6.82
CA VAL A 208 -9.99 -10.90 -6.08
C VAL A 208 -10.60 -11.52 -4.83
N MET A 209 -11.35 -10.73 -4.06
CA MET A 209 -11.96 -11.20 -2.81
C MET A 209 -12.97 -12.31 -3.03
N ILE A 210 -13.88 -12.15 -3.99
CA ILE A 210 -14.90 -13.15 -4.31
C ILE A 210 -14.23 -14.46 -4.73
N PHE A 211 -13.35 -14.42 -5.73
CA PHE A 211 -12.73 -15.65 -6.25
C PHE A 211 -11.75 -16.27 -5.26
N HIS A 212 -11.03 -15.47 -4.47
CA HIS A 212 -10.18 -15.98 -3.40
C HIS A 212 -11.00 -16.62 -2.27
N GLY A 213 -12.12 -16.01 -1.86
CA GLY A 213 -13.01 -16.57 -0.86
C GLY A 213 -13.56 -17.93 -1.29
N ILE A 214 -14.08 -18.05 -2.53
CA ILE A 214 -14.56 -19.31 -3.10
C ILE A 214 -13.43 -20.34 -3.17
N TYR A 215 -12.25 -19.94 -3.67
CA TYR A 215 -11.07 -20.81 -3.79
C TYR A 215 -10.62 -21.35 -2.44
N LYS A 216 -10.50 -20.48 -1.43
CA LYS A 216 -10.15 -20.84 -0.06
C LYS A 216 -11.13 -21.85 0.51
N THR A 217 -12.43 -21.58 0.41
CA THR A 217 -13.49 -22.47 0.93
C THR A 217 -13.47 -23.82 0.26
N MET A 218 -13.22 -23.88 -1.05
CA MET A 218 -13.11 -25.14 -1.79
C MET A 218 -11.95 -26.01 -1.30
N ILE A 219 -10.76 -25.40 -1.12
CA ILE A 219 -9.56 -26.16 -0.73
C ILE A 219 -9.59 -26.50 0.75
N MET A 220 -9.98 -25.57 1.62
CA MET A 220 -9.96 -25.79 3.08
C MET A 220 -11.00 -26.81 3.55
N LYS A 221 -11.98 -27.18 2.72
CA LYS A 221 -12.90 -28.27 3.03
C LYS A 221 -12.22 -29.64 3.05
N ASP A 222 -11.30 -29.86 2.11
CA ASP A 222 -10.76 -31.17 1.80
C ASP A 222 -9.24 -31.27 2.08
N ALA A 223 -8.58 -30.15 2.47
CA ALA A 223 -7.15 -30.08 2.64
C ALA A 223 -6.73 -29.20 3.82
N ASN A 224 -5.49 -29.41 4.28
CA ASN A 224 -4.90 -28.62 5.35
C ASN A 224 -4.37 -27.26 4.84
N ARG A 225 -4.01 -26.38 5.79
CA ARG A 225 -3.47 -25.04 5.50
C ARG A 225 -2.25 -25.05 4.59
N LYS A 226 -1.36 -26.04 4.72
CA LYS A 226 -0.15 -26.17 3.90
C LYS A 226 -0.50 -26.31 2.41
N VAL A 227 -1.42 -27.21 2.08
CA VAL A 227 -1.89 -27.44 0.70
C VAL A 227 -2.55 -26.18 0.14
N TYR A 228 -3.34 -25.47 0.94
CA TYR A 228 -3.92 -24.20 0.53
C TYR A 228 -2.83 -23.16 0.19
N LEU A 229 -1.84 -22.95 1.05
CA LEU A 229 -0.75 -22.00 0.81
C LEU A 229 0.09 -22.40 -0.42
N GLU A 230 0.42 -23.69 -0.56
CA GLU A 230 1.13 -24.22 -1.74
C GLU A 230 0.32 -24.03 -3.03
N SER A 231 -1.01 -24.15 -2.96
CA SER A 231 -1.88 -23.95 -4.12
C SER A 231 -1.98 -22.49 -4.59
N LEU A 232 -1.61 -21.55 -3.73
CA LEU A 232 -1.49 -20.13 -4.07
C LEU A 232 -0.16 -19.80 -4.75
N SER A 233 0.85 -20.71 -4.69
CA SER A 233 2.13 -20.54 -5.38
C SER A 233 1.97 -20.82 -6.88
N GLY A 234 2.74 -20.13 -7.72
CA GLY A 234 2.69 -20.29 -9.19
C GLY A 234 1.37 -19.82 -9.82
N LEU A 235 0.58 -18.99 -9.09
CA LEU A 235 -0.66 -18.43 -9.61
C LEU A 235 -0.42 -17.23 -10.56
N ARG A 236 0.81 -16.75 -10.66
CA ARG A 236 1.15 -15.54 -11.41
C ARG A 236 1.74 -15.78 -12.78
N ASP A 237 1.42 -14.88 -13.69
CA ASP A 237 2.28 -14.52 -14.80
C ASP A 237 3.53 -13.81 -14.24
N ARG A 238 4.66 -13.91 -14.94
CA ARG A 238 6.00 -13.47 -14.52
C ARG A 238 6.14 -11.98 -14.14
N ALA A 239 5.06 -11.21 -14.14
CA ALA A 239 5.09 -9.75 -13.99
C ALA A 239 5.70 -9.26 -12.66
N SER A 240 5.61 -10.02 -11.57
CA SER A 240 6.22 -9.63 -10.27
C SER A 240 7.65 -10.12 -10.10
N ILE A 241 8.05 -11.13 -10.90
CA ILE A 241 9.37 -11.73 -10.84
C ILE A 241 10.28 -11.11 -11.91
N LYS A 242 9.68 -10.63 -13.00
CA LYS A 242 10.42 -10.02 -14.11
C LYS A 242 11.40 -8.92 -13.68
N PRO A 243 11.05 -7.98 -12.76
CA PRO A 243 12.02 -7.01 -12.24
C PRO A 243 13.23 -7.68 -11.58
N LEU A 244 13.02 -8.78 -10.85
CA LEU A 244 14.11 -9.51 -10.17
C LEU A 244 14.99 -10.25 -11.18
N GLU A 245 14.38 -10.88 -12.20
CA GLU A 245 15.13 -11.56 -13.27
C GLU A 245 16.02 -10.56 -14.02
N GLU A 246 15.50 -9.40 -14.38
CA GLU A 246 16.26 -8.36 -15.09
C GLU A 246 17.34 -7.75 -14.19
N LEU A 247 17.05 -7.53 -12.90
CA LEU A 247 18.03 -7.00 -11.95
C LEU A 247 19.19 -7.99 -11.74
N ALA A 248 18.88 -9.29 -11.57
CA ALA A 248 19.91 -10.34 -11.43
C ALA A 248 20.76 -10.46 -12.70
N GLN A 249 20.16 -10.33 -13.90
CA GLN A 249 20.90 -10.29 -15.15
C GLN A 249 21.84 -9.08 -15.24
N LEU A 250 21.38 -7.91 -14.81
CA LEU A 250 22.20 -6.72 -14.72
C LEU A 250 23.34 -6.90 -13.70
N GLY A 251 23.05 -7.48 -12.54
CA GLY A 251 24.03 -7.79 -11.50
C GLY A 251 25.12 -8.74 -11.97
N ASN A 252 24.75 -9.76 -12.76
CA ASN A 252 25.73 -10.66 -13.37
C ASN A 252 26.63 -9.92 -14.39
N LYS A 253 26.09 -9.00 -15.20
CA LYS A 253 26.89 -8.17 -16.10
C LYS A 253 27.86 -7.28 -15.33
N ILE A 254 27.42 -6.65 -14.23
CA ILE A 254 28.26 -5.85 -13.36
C ILE A 254 29.38 -6.69 -12.76
N ASN A 255 29.08 -7.89 -12.25
CA ASN A 255 30.07 -8.78 -11.66
C ASN A 255 31.12 -9.24 -12.68
N ILE A 256 30.72 -9.50 -13.92
CA ILE A 256 31.65 -9.83 -15.02
C ILE A 256 32.55 -8.61 -15.32
N ALA A 257 31.98 -7.40 -15.38
CA ALA A 257 32.74 -6.18 -15.60
C ALA A 257 33.77 -5.92 -14.49
N LEU A 258 33.37 -6.05 -13.21
CA LEU A 258 34.29 -5.90 -12.07
C LEU A 258 35.48 -6.87 -12.13
N LYS A 259 35.19 -8.14 -12.47
CA LYS A 259 36.27 -9.15 -12.65
C LYS A 259 37.16 -8.85 -13.82
N ARG A 260 36.64 -8.30 -14.91
CA ARG A 260 37.41 -7.94 -16.10
C ARG A 260 38.35 -6.76 -15.85
N GLU A 261 37.89 -5.79 -15.07
CA GLU A 261 38.61 -4.55 -14.75
C GLU A 261 39.46 -4.69 -13.46
N ASP A 262 39.52 -5.90 -12.88
CA ASP A 262 40.24 -6.24 -11.64
C ASP A 262 39.95 -5.27 -10.47
N THR A 263 38.69 -4.89 -10.33
CA THR A 263 38.23 -4.00 -9.25
C THR A 263 37.08 -4.60 -8.48
N THR A 264 36.93 -4.21 -7.22
CA THR A 264 35.80 -4.56 -6.36
C THR A 264 34.85 -3.38 -6.11
N CYS A 265 35.26 -2.18 -6.52
CA CYS A 265 34.52 -0.95 -6.30
C CYS A 265 33.62 -0.63 -7.49
N LEU A 266 32.31 -0.43 -7.23
CA LEU A 266 31.34 -0.07 -8.27
C LEU A 266 31.61 1.32 -8.88
N ASP A 267 32.23 2.23 -8.11
CA ASP A 267 32.55 3.58 -8.58
C ASP A 267 33.65 3.56 -9.65
N ASP A 268 34.58 2.63 -9.58
CA ASP A 268 35.68 2.51 -10.55
C ASP A 268 35.15 2.16 -11.95
N LEU A 269 34.01 1.46 -12.03
CA LEU A 269 33.38 1.11 -13.30
C LEU A 269 32.97 2.33 -14.12
N LYS A 270 32.76 3.50 -13.51
CA LYS A 270 32.36 4.73 -14.21
C LYS A 270 33.39 5.19 -15.24
N THR A 271 34.65 4.84 -15.05
CA THR A 271 35.75 5.21 -15.94
C THR A 271 36.08 4.16 -16.98
N THR A 272 35.38 3.00 -16.95
CA THR A 272 35.66 1.86 -17.82
C THR A 272 34.78 1.83 -19.07
N SER A 273 35.22 1.11 -20.09
CA SER A 273 34.43 0.88 -21.31
C SER A 273 33.12 0.12 -21.04
N SER A 274 33.09 -0.67 -19.97
CA SER A 274 31.93 -1.47 -19.54
C SER A 274 30.79 -0.62 -18.97
N TRP A 275 31.05 0.63 -18.56
CA TRP A 275 30.07 1.52 -17.95
C TRP A 275 28.86 1.81 -18.84
N THR A 276 29.08 2.07 -20.11
CA THR A 276 28.02 2.42 -21.06
C THR A 276 26.93 1.33 -21.15
N ASP A 277 27.33 0.05 -21.16
CA ASP A 277 26.41 -1.07 -21.22
C ASP A 277 25.67 -1.28 -19.89
N ILE A 278 26.35 -1.07 -18.76
CA ILE A 278 25.77 -1.14 -17.41
C ILE A 278 24.76 -0.02 -17.23
N GLU A 279 25.14 1.21 -17.58
CA GLU A 279 24.27 2.37 -17.51
C GLU A 279 23.02 2.20 -18.37
N LYS A 280 23.18 1.72 -19.62
CA LYS A 280 22.06 1.43 -20.53
C LYS A 280 21.12 0.38 -19.94
N GLY A 281 21.66 -0.68 -19.32
CA GLY A 281 20.88 -1.71 -18.64
C GLY A 281 20.12 -1.16 -17.43
N ALA A 282 20.78 -0.33 -16.63
CA ALA A 282 20.14 0.31 -15.48
C ALA A 282 19.05 1.33 -15.88
N ARG A 283 19.27 2.12 -16.94
CA ARG A 283 18.25 3.02 -17.51
C ARG A 283 17.05 2.24 -18.04
N HIS A 284 17.28 1.15 -18.77
CA HIS A 284 16.19 0.28 -19.24
C HIS A 284 15.37 -0.27 -18.08
N PHE A 285 16.03 -0.67 -16.97
CA PHE A 285 15.34 -1.11 -15.75
C PHE A 285 14.51 0.01 -15.14
N ILE A 286 15.06 1.23 -15.05
CA ILE A 286 14.36 2.43 -14.57
C ILE A 286 13.13 2.71 -15.42
N ASP A 287 13.25 2.72 -16.74
CA ASP A 287 12.15 3.01 -17.67
C ASP A 287 11.03 1.97 -17.55
N THR A 288 11.40 0.71 -17.31
CA THR A 288 10.43 -0.39 -17.24
C THR A 288 9.82 -0.56 -15.85
N PHE A 289 10.59 -0.37 -14.77
CA PHE A 289 10.22 -0.71 -13.40
C PHE A 289 10.46 0.38 -12.36
N GLY A 290 11.04 1.51 -12.74
CA GLY A 290 11.55 2.54 -11.82
C GLY A 290 10.53 3.23 -10.93
N GLY A 291 9.23 3.00 -11.19
CA GLY A 291 8.16 3.43 -10.28
C GLY A 291 8.04 2.56 -9.01
N ARG A 292 8.75 1.43 -8.91
CA ARG A 292 8.74 0.53 -7.75
C ARG A 292 9.86 0.90 -6.79
N THR A 293 9.54 1.74 -5.85
CA THR A 293 10.44 2.22 -4.80
C THR A 293 9.84 1.83 -3.44
N PRO A 294 10.64 1.57 -2.41
CA PRO A 294 10.10 1.48 -1.05
C PRO A 294 9.29 2.71 -0.69
N ASP A 295 8.16 2.50 -0.03
CA ASP A 295 7.21 3.57 0.34
C ASP A 295 6.77 4.43 -0.86
N GLU A 296 6.57 3.78 -2.02
CA GLU A 296 6.29 4.39 -3.33
C GLU A 296 5.04 5.29 -3.37
N LEU A 297 4.18 5.22 -2.35
CA LEU A 297 2.96 6.01 -2.23
C LEU A 297 3.12 7.23 -1.31
N GLN A 298 4.33 7.55 -0.90
CA GLN A 298 4.67 8.79 -0.20
C GLN A 298 5.46 9.69 -1.13
N LEU A 299 4.95 10.90 -1.40
CA LEU A 299 5.55 11.84 -2.36
C LEU A 299 6.91 12.35 -1.91
N GLU A 300 7.14 12.41 -0.61
CA GLU A 300 8.39 12.84 0.01
C GLU A 300 9.54 11.86 -0.17
N ASN A 301 9.26 10.59 -0.43
CA ASN A 301 10.30 9.58 -0.55
C ASN A 301 10.96 9.60 -1.93
N PRO A 302 12.30 9.67 -2.00
CA PRO A 302 13.02 9.66 -3.27
C PRO A 302 12.75 8.38 -4.05
N ARG A 303 12.66 8.48 -5.37
CA ARG A 303 12.54 7.32 -6.24
C ARG A 303 13.90 6.66 -6.45
N LEU A 304 13.92 5.33 -6.55
CA LEU A 304 15.14 4.62 -6.96
C LEU A 304 15.64 5.12 -8.32
N SER A 305 14.73 5.56 -9.19
CA SER A 305 15.04 6.15 -10.49
C SER A 305 15.75 7.51 -10.45
N GLU A 306 15.68 8.22 -9.33
CA GLU A 306 16.36 9.52 -9.17
C GLU A 306 17.88 9.37 -9.07
N ASN A 307 18.37 8.17 -8.71
CA ASN A 307 19.79 7.86 -8.68
C ASN A 307 20.06 6.47 -9.31
N ILE A 308 20.63 6.47 -10.50
CA ILE A 308 20.97 5.25 -11.24
C ILE A 308 21.91 4.32 -10.45
N PHE A 309 22.74 4.89 -9.60
CA PHE A 309 23.68 4.13 -8.76
C PHE A 309 22.97 3.24 -7.75
N ASN A 310 21.80 3.64 -7.26
CA ASN A 310 20.96 2.79 -6.39
C ASN A 310 20.54 1.50 -7.12
N ILE A 311 20.19 1.61 -8.41
CA ILE A 311 19.83 0.44 -9.23
C ILE A 311 21.05 -0.46 -9.47
N ILE A 312 22.21 0.13 -9.75
CA ILE A 312 23.45 -0.62 -9.99
C ILE A 312 23.86 -1.37 -8.73
N SER A 313 23.81 -0.72 -7.55
CA SER A 313 24.11 -1.35 -6.26
C SER A 313 23.15 -2.49 -5.94
N LEU A 314 21.85 -2.29 -6.15
CA LEU A 314 20.82 -3.32 -5.97
C LEU A 314 21.02 -4.49 -6.94
N ALA A 315 21.35 -4.21 -8.19
CA ALA A 315 21.61 -5.24 -9.18
C ALA A 315 22.83 -6.09 -8.76
N TYR A 316 23.91 -5.44 -8.35
CA TYR A 316 25.10 -6.14 -7.90
C TYR A 316 24.86 -7.00 -6.66
N ALA A 317 24.10 -6.49 -5.68
CA ALA A 317 23.68 -7.27 -4.51
C ALA A 317 22.82 -8.48 -4.88
N SER A 318 22.10 -8.43 -6.00
CA SER A 318 21.20 -9.50 -6.49
C SER A 318 21.88 -10.48 -7.46
N LYS A 319 23.18 -10.36 -7.75
CA LYS A 319 23.91 -11.18 -8.75
C LYS A 319 23.81 -12.69 -8.53
N ASP A 320 23.85 -13.11 -7.25
CA ASP A 320 23.84 -14.51 -6.85
C ASP A 320 22.43 -15.04 -6.54
N ALA A 321 21.41 -14.18 -6.72
CA ALA A 321 20.03 -14.56 -6.47
C ALA A 321 19.59 -15.63 -7.47
N SER A 322 19.80 -16.91 -7.11
CA SER A 322 19.26 -18.04 -7.87
C SER A 322 17.75 -18.09 -7.64
N LEU A 323 17.01 -17.48 -8.55
CA LEU A 323 15.55 -17.55 -8.56
C LEU A 323 15.12 -19.00 -8.80
N LYS A 324 15.01 -19.78 -7.73
CA LYS A 324 14.40 -21.11 -7.77
C LYS A 324 12.91 -20.98 -8.01
N LEU A 325 12.56 -20.60 -9.23
CA LEU A 325 11.17 -20.50 -9.65
C LEU A 325 10.55 -21.90 -9.66
N HIS A 326 9.75 -22.18 -8.65
CA HIS A 326 9.00 -23.42 -8.61
C HIS A 326 7.86 -23.37 -9.62
N LYS A 327 8.05 -24.01 -10.79
CA LYS A 327 6.93 -24.41 -11.67
C LYS A 327 6.18 -25.59 -11.01
N LYS A 328 5.55 -25.37 -9.85
CA LYS A 328 4.64 -26.39 -9.33
C LYS A 328 3.36 -26.35 -10.15
N LYS A 329 3.15 -27.36 -11.00
CA LYS A 329 1.82 -27.69 -11.53
C LYS A 329 0.90 -27.94 -10.35
N ASN A 330 -0.24 -27.26 -10.31
CA ASN A 330 -1.29 -27.46 -9.31
C ASN A 330 -1.83 -28.90 -9.41
N SER A 331 -1.19 -29.85 -8.73
CA SER A 331 -1.59 -31.26 -8.70
C SER A 331 -2.85 -31.50 -7.86
N TYR A 332 -3.20 -30.53 -6.98
CA TYR A 332 -4.32 -30.69 -6.05
C TYR A 332 -5.65 -31.00 -6.73
N PHE A 333 -5.94 -30.40 -7.89
CA PHE A 333 -7.20 -30.64 -8.59
C PHE A 333 -7.23 -31.94 -9.40
N GLN A 334 -6.13 -32.69 -9.48
CA GLN A 334 -6.07 -33.93 -10.28
C GLN A 334 -6.95 -35.03 -9.71
N HIS A 335 -7.15 -35.03 -8.38
CA HIS A 335 -7.94 -36.04 -7.66
C HIS A 335 -9.43 -35.75 -7.55
N LEU A 336 -9.86 -34.55 -8.03
CA LEU A 336 -11.27 -34.18 -7.96
C LEU A 336 -12.09 -34.81 -9.11
N PRO A 337 -13.38 -35.10 -8.88
CA PRO A 337 -14.33 -35.45 -9.94
C PRO A 337 -14.34 -34.41 -11.06
N ILE A 338 -14.55 -34.83 -12.30
CA ILE A 338 -14.38 -33.99 -13.51
C ILE A 338 -15.15 -32.66 -13.40
N HIS A 339 -16.40 -32.67 -12.94
CA HIS A 339 -17.21 -31.44 -12.79
C HIS A 339 -16.63 -30.47 -11.76
N LYS A 340 -16.15 -30.99 -10.60
CA LYS A 340 -15.49 -30.16 -9.58
C LYS A 340 -14.15 -29.65 -10.07
N LYS A 341 -13.41 -30.45 -10.84
CA LYS A 341 -12.13 -30.06 -11.45
C LYS A 341 -12.29 -28.92 -12.45
N ILE A 342 -13.32 -28.98 -13.32
CA ILE A 342 -13.61 -27.91 -14.28
C ILE A 342 -13.94 -26.62 -13.51
N PHE A 343 -14.84 -26.69 -12.52
CA PHE A 343 -15.22 -25.54 -11.70
C PHE A 343 -14.01 -24.94 -10.97
N ALA A 344 -13.20 -25.78 -10.32
CA ALA A 344 -11.99 -25.35 -9.62
C ALA A 344 -10.99 -24.64 -10.56
N ASN A 345 -10.80 -25.14 -11.76
CA ASN A 345 -9.94 -24.52 -12.76
C ASN A 345 -10.46 -23.16 -13.23
N ILE A 346 -11.79 -23.00 -13.39
CA ILE A 346 -12.41 -21.73 -13.74
C ILE A 346 -12.17 -20.71 -12.62
N ILE A 347 -12.41 -21.10 -11.36
CA ILE A 347 -12.17 -20.23 -10.19
C ILE A 347 -10.70 -19.85 -10.10
N ALA A 348 -9.79 -20.81 -10.17
CA ALA A 348 -8.34 -20.57 -10.12
C ALA A 348 -7.87 -19.62 -11.26
N LYS A 349 -8.36 -19.82 -12.49
CA LYS A 349 -8.03 -18.97 -13.64
C LYS A 349 -8.50 -17.53 -13.43
N ASN A 350 -9.73 -17.35 -12.90
CA ASN A 350 -10.27 -16.02 -12.62
C ASN A 350 -9.52 -15.33 -11.47
N MET A 351 -9.20 -16.07 -10.41
CA MET A 351 -8.42 -15.57 -9.29
C MET A 351 -7.01 -15.12 -9.74
N ARG A 352 -6.30 -15.97 -10.50
CA ARG A 352 -4.99 -15.62 -11.10
C ARG A 352 -5.05 -14.33 -11.88
N SER A 353 -6.00 -14.25 -12.82
CA SER A 353 -6.18 -13.06 -13.63
C SER A 353 -6.49 -11.82 -12.79
N ALA A 354 -7.30 -11.95 -11.73
CA ALA A 354 -7.64 -10.83 -10.87
C ALA A 354 -6.44 -10.35 -10.02
N ILE A 355 -5.62 -11.28 -9.51
CA ILE A 355 -4.39 -10.96 -8.77
C ILE A 355 -3.37 -10.27 -9.69
N ASP A 356 -3.20 -10.74 -10.94
CA ASP A 356 -2.30 -10.14 -11.91
C ASP A 356 -2.69 -8.68 -12.22
N TYR A 357 -3.98 -8.42 -12.49
CA TYR A 357 -4.45 -7.04 -12.68
C TYR A 357 -4.29 -6.18 -11.42
N ARG A 358 -4.51 -6.74 -10.23
CA ARG A 358 -4.30 -6.01 -8.97
C ARG A 358 -2.88 -5.48 -8.86
N GLU A 359 -1.87 -6.28 -9.23
CA GLU A 359 -0.48 -5.84 -9.20
C GLU A 359 -0.17 -4.79 -10.28
N ARG A 360 -0.73 -4.97 -11.48
CA ARG A 360 -0.60 -3.95 -12.54
C ARG A 360 -1.21 -2.61 -12.11
N PHE A 361 -2.38 -2.64 -11.48
CA PHE A 361 -3.03 -1.42 -10.99
C PHE A 361 -2.29 -0.79 -9.80
N ARG A 362 -1.65 -1.61 -8.96
CA ARG A 362 -0.73 -1.09 -7.94
C ARG A 362 0.45 -0.36 -8.57
N PHE A 363 1.04 -0.93 -9.60
CA PHE A 363 2.11 -0.26 -10.35
C PHE A 363 1.63 1.03 -11.01
N ASN A 364 0.47 1.02 -11.67
CA ASN A 364 -0.12 2.23 -12.24
C ASN A 364 -0.35 3.31 -11.17
N ARG A 365 -0.77 2.93 -9.97
CA ARG A 365 -0.90 3.85 -8.84
C ARG A 365 0.44 4.46 -8.45
N ALA A 366 1.49 3.66 -8.31
CA ALA A 366 2.84 4.15 -8.01
C ALA A 366 3.34 5.15 -9.07
N GLN A 367 3.02 4.92 -10.35
CA GLN A 367 3.35 5.85 -11.43
C GLN A 367 2.65 7.21 -11.27
N ILE A 368 1.39 7.26 -10.80
CA ILE A 368 0.70 8.53 -10.50
C ILE A 368 1.42 9.31 -9.39
N PHE A 369 1.86 8.63 -8.35
CA PHE A 369 2.64 9.26 -7.28
C PHE A 369 4.01 9.74 -7.80
N GLY A 370 4.63 8.99 -8.72
CA GLY A 370 5.84 9.43 -9.41
C GLY A 370 5.65 10.75 -10.16
N ILE A 371 4.59 10.84 -10.96
CA ILE A 371 4.23 12.08 -11.66
C ILE A 371 3.99 13.21 -10.65
N GLY A 372 3.18 12.95 -9.61
CA GLY A 372 2.92 13.93 -8.55
C GLY A 372 4.20 14.47 -7.93
N ARG A 373 5.13 13.58 -7.54
CA ARG A 373 6.43 13.97 -6.98
C ARG A 373 7.22 14.85 -7.94
N THR A 374 7.36 14.44 -9.21
CA THR A 374 8.08 15.22 -10.23
C THR A 374 7.49 16.63 -10.36
N VAL A 375 6.18 16.73 -10.48
CA VAL A 375 5.49 18.02 -10.64
C VAL A 375 5.67 18.90 -9.42
N TYR A 376 5.51 18.36 -8.20
CA TYR A 376 5.67 19.15 -6.98
C TYR A 376 7.12 19.57 -6.74
N LEU A 377 8.11 18.76 -7.07
CA LEU A 377 9.52 19.19 -7.01
C LEU A 377 9.80 20.35 -7.99
N GLU A 378 9.25 20.32 -9.20
CA GLU A 378 9.41 21.42 -10.15
C GLU A 378 8.71 22.70 -9.67
N ILE A 379 7.56 22.59 -8.99
CA ILE A 379 6.92 23.71 -8.30
C ILE A 379 7.80 24.17 -7.14
N GLY A 380 8.37 23.24 -6.36
CA GLY A 380 9.27 23.54 -5.26
C GLY A 380 10.49 24.35 -5.69
N LYS A 381 11.14 23.98 -6.80
CA LYS A 381 12.25 24.77 -7.39
C LYS A 381 11.83 26.21 -7.69
N LYS A 382 10.64 26.41 -8.24
CA LYS A 382 10.11 27.74 -8.52
C LYS A 382 9.79 28.51 -7.24
N PHE A 383 9.31 27.82 -6.20
CA PHE A 383 9.07 28.41 -4.88
C PHE A 383 10.37 28.83 -4.19
N VAL A 384 11.46 28.09 -4.37
CA VAL A 384 12.80 28.48 -3.90
C VAL A 384 13.28 29.76 -4.60
N ILE A 385 13.16 29.81 -5.93
CA ILE A 385 13.53 31.02 -6.71
C ILE A 385 12.72 32.25 -6.25
N ALA A 386 11.45 32.05 -5.93
CA ALA A 386 10.57 33.10 -5.41
C ALA A 386 10.74 33.38 -3.90
N ASN A 387 11.67 32.72 -3.22
CA ASN A 387 11.93 32.83 -1.77
C ASN A 387 10.71 32.50 -0.89
N ILE A 388 9.81 31.62 -1.35
CA ILE A 388 8.63 31.15 -0.63
C ILE A 388 9.02 30.04 0.35
N ILE A 389 9.93 29.15 -0.05
CA ILE A 389 10.51 28.07 0.75
C ILE A 389 12.04 28.09 0.59
N THR A 390 12.75 27.41 1.50
CA THR A 390 14.23 27.41 1.51
C THR A 390 14.84 26.35 0.60
N ASN A 391 14.20 25.16 0.54
CA ASN A 391 14.67 24.01 -0.24
C ASN A 391 13.52 23.42 -1.06
N GLU A 392 13.80 22.90 -2.25
CA GLU A 392 12.75 22.32 -3.11
C GLU A 392 11.95 21.18 -2.44
N ASN A 393 12.59 20.39 -1.56
CA ASN A 393 11.92 19.35 -0.80
C ASN A 393 11.02 19.89 0.33
N ASP A 394 11.12 21.18 0.66
CA ASP A 394 10.22 21.80 1.63
C ASP A 394 8.77 21.85 1.13
N ILE A 395 8.57 21.69 -0.16
CA ILE A 395 7.23 21.58 -0.77
C ILE A 395 6.39 20.46 -0.16
N PHE A 396 7.01 19.34 0.26
CA PHE A 396 6.30 18.21 0.86
C PHE A 396 5.72 18.50 2.26
N TRP A 397 6.20 19.56 2.91
CA TRP A 397 5.68 20.05 4.20
C TRP A 397 4.46 20.96 4.06
N LEU A 398 4.07 21.28 2.83
CA LEU A 398 2.89 22.08 2.52
C LEU A 398 1.73 21.16 2.10
N THR A 399 0.51 21.61 2.21
CA THR A 399 -0.66 20.94 1.64
C THR A 399 -0.87 21.35 0.19
N GLU A 400 -1.62 20.55 -0.59
CA GLU A 400 -2.02 20.95 -1.95
C GLU A 400 -2.73 22.29 -1.98
N GLN A 401 -3.59 22.54 -0.98
CA GLN A 401 -4.36 23.79 -0.86
C GLN A 401 -3.47 25.00 -0.62
N GLU A 402 -2.44 24.90 0.20
CA GLU A 402 -1.47 25.96 0.43
C GLU A 402 -0.65 26.27 -0.82
N ILE A 403 -0.18 25.24 -1.51
CA ILE A 403 0.55 25.37 -2.78
C ILE A 403 -0.33 26.07 -3.83
N GLU A 404 -1.56 25.61 -3.98
CA GLU A 404 -2.51 26.18 -4.93
C GLU A 404 -2.86 27.64 -4.57
N ALA A 405 -3.07 27.93 -3.28
CA ALA A 405 -3.38 29.29 -2.81
C ALA A 405 -2.25 30.27 -3.13
N VAL A 406 -0.99 29.88 -2.95
CA VAL A 406 0.17 30.72 -3.32
C VAL A 406 0.22 30.94 -4.83
N ILE A 407 0.09 29.90 -5.63
CA ILE A 407 0.17 29.97 -7.10
C ILE A 407 -0.94 30.86 -7.67
N ARG A 408 -2.16 30.76 -7.12
CA ARG A 408 -3.33 31.52 -7.60
C ARG A 408 -3.51 32.90 -6.95
N GLY A 409 -2.61 33.28 -6.03
CA GLY A 409 -2.69 34.58 -5.34
C GLY A 409 -3.80 34.66 -4.28
N HIS A 410 -4.23 33.55 -3.70
CA HIS A 410 -5.25 33.50 -2.65
C HIS A 410 -4.67 33.25 -1.25
N SER A 411 -3.34 33.25 -1.13
CA SER A 411 -2.67 32.99 0.15
C SER A 411 -2.64 34.24 1.02
N TRP A 412 -2.91 34.07 2.31
CA TRP A 412 -2.72 35.10 3.32
C TRP A 412 -1.23 35.35 3.61
N GLU A 413 -0.41 34.32 3.42
CA GLU A 413 1.01 34.31 3.70
C GLU A 413 1.76 33.76 2.49
N TYR A 414 2.72 34.50 1.95
CA TYR A 414 3.52 34.08 0.81
C TYR A 414 4.86 33.50 1.24
N ASN A 415 5.39 33.85 2.43
CA ASN A 415 6.58 33.23 2.99
C ASN A 415 6.19 32.05 3.88
N LEU A 416 6.34 30.84 3.38
CA LEU A 416 5.96 29.61 4.07
C LEU A 416 7.12 28.95 4.83
N GLN A 417 8.30 29.61 4.92
CA GLN A 417 9.49 29.06 5.57
C GLN A 417 9.25 28.76 7.05
N GLU A 418 8.58 29.68 7.78
CA GLU A 418 8.25 29.48 9.20
C GLU A 418 7.23 28.33 9.39
N THR A 419 6.25 28.24 8.52
CA THR A 419 5.26 27.15 8.53
C THR A 419 5.94 25.79 8.32
N VAL A 420 6.88 25.70 7.38
CA VAL A 420 7.70 24.50 7.17
C VAL A 420 8.56 24.18 8.39
N ALA A 421 9.28 25.17 8.96
CA ALA A 421 10.14 24.97 10.13
C ALA A 421 9.35 24.47 11.35
N ARG A 422 8.19 25.07 11.62
CA ARG A 422 7.28 24.65 12.69
C ARG A 422 6.80 23.22 12.48
N ARG A 423 6.41 22.85 11.25
CA ARG A 423 5.96 21.48 10.93
C ARG A 423 7.09 20.47 11.10
N LYS A 424 8.29 20.76 10.62
CA LYS A 424 9.47 19.91 10.82
C LYS A 424 9.73 19.62 12.30
N THR A 425 9.59 20.64 13.15
CA THR A 425 9.76 20.47 14.61
C THR A 425 8.64 19.64 15.22
N LEU A 426 7.39 19.90 14.86
CA LEU A 426 6.23 19.16 15.36
C LEU A 426 6.29 17.68 14.97
N TYR A 427 6.64 17.37 13.73
CA TYR A 427 6.66 15.98 13.23
C TYR A 427 7.77 15.13 13.85
N LYS A 428 8.86 15.73 14.31
CA LYS A 428 9.87 15.02 15.10
C LYS A 428 9.29 14.41 16.38
N SER A 429 8.32 15.08 17.02
CA SER A 429 7.64 14.49 18.19
C SER A 429 6.75 13.31 17.82
N TYR A 430 6.18 13.29 16.62
CA TYR A 430 5.33 12.19 16.16
C TYR A 430 6.11 10.91 15.81
N GLU A 431 7.40 11.02 15.46
CA GLU A 431 8.25 9.87 15.15
C GLU A 431 8.45 8.96 16.36
N THR A 432 8.45 9.54 17.57
CA THR A 432 8.61 8.78 18.81
C THR A 432 7.33 8.10 19.27
N GLU A 433 6.18 8.52 18.76
CA GLU A 433 4.88 7.98 19.15
C GLU A 433 4.56 6.67 18.41
N PRO A 434 4.15 5.61 19.13
CA PRO A 434 3.78 4.36 18.49
C PRO A 434 2.54 4.54 17.61
N LEU A 435 2.43 3.74 16.54
CA LEU A 435 1.22 3.67 15.74
C LEU A 435 0.09 3.04 16.57
N CYS A 436 -0.92 3.83 16.90
CA CYS A 436 -2.16 3.32 17.43
C CYS A 436 -3.06 2.83 16.28
N LEU A 437 -3.33 1.52 16.20
CA LEU A 437 -4.10 0.96 15.09
C LEU A 437 -5.57 1.40 15.11
N HIS A 438 -6.13 1.65 16.30
CA HIS A 438 -7.51 2.08 16.48
C HIS A 438 -7.58 3.29 17.40
N VAL A 439 -8.16 4.37 16.91
CA VAL A 439 -8.36 5.61 17.64
C VAL A 439 -9.85 5.92 17.68
N THR A 440 -10.41 6.21 18.85
CA THR A 440 -11.82 6.59 18.99
C THR A 440 -11.91 7.95 19.67
N GLY A 441 -12.68 8.86 19.10
CA GLY A 441 -12.94 10.18 19.62
C GLY A 441 -14.44 10.47 19.76
N GLU A 442 -14.82 11.28 20.73
CA GLU A 442 -16.18 11.77 20.91
C GLU A 442 -16.29 13.21 20.36
N GLY A 443 -17.08 13.41 19.30
CA GLY A 443 -17.27 14.71 18.68
C GLY A 443 -16.10 15.19 17.80
N ILE A 444 -15.82 16.48 17.84
CA ILE A 444 -14.80 17.15 16.98
C ILE A 444 -13.40 17.14 17.61
N ILE A 445 -13.28 16.70 18.86
CA ILE A 445 -12.11 16.97 19.71
C ILE A 445 -11.17 15.77 19.76
N ALA A 446 -9.91 16.07 20.04
CA ALA A 446 -8.76 15.17 20.11
C ALA A 446 -9.09 13.72 20.47
N PRO A 447 -8.64 12.75 19.70
CA PRO A 447 -8.95 11.36 19.91
C PRO A 447 -8.44 10.88 21.27
N LYS A 448 -9.30 10.19 22.06
CA LYS A 448 -8.85 9.42 23.21
C LYS A 448 -8.13 8.18 22.68
N THR A 449 -6.84 8.13 22.88
CA THR A 449 -6.02 6.99 22.49
C THR A 449 -6.36 5.81 23.39
N THR A 450 -7.09 4.83 22.87
CA THR A 450 -7.23 3.54 23.54
C THR A 450 -6.08 2.66 23.08
N ILE A 451 -5.03 2.58 23.88
CA ILE A 451 -3.92 1.64 23.64
C ILE A 451 -4.42 0.24 23.99
N ASN A 452 -4.92 -0.48 23.01
CA ASN A 452 -5.22 -1.90 23.13
C ASN A 452 -4.13 -2.69 22.41
N SER A 453 -2.98 -2.84 23.05
CA SER A 453 -2.08 -3.98 22.82
C SER A 453 -0.88 -3.90 23.76
N THR A 454 -0.98 -4.54 24.90
CA THR A 454 0.21 -5.06 25.58
C THR A 454 0.75 -6.19 24.72
N PRO A 455 1.99 -6.13 24.22
CA PRO A 455 2.60 -7.31 23.63
C PRO A 455 2.70 -8.38 24.72
N PRO A 456 2.45 -9.66 24.41
CA PRO A 456 2.66 -10.73 25.38
C PRO A 456 4.14 -10.75 25.74
N GLN A 457 4.45 -10.33 26.95
CA GLN A 457 5.78 -10.49 27.54
C GLN A 457 5.95 -11.96 27.95
N ASN A 458 7.05 -12.57 27.51
CA ASN A 458 7.57 -13.87 27.99
C ASN A 458 6.79 -15.14 27.64
N SER A 459 6.44 -15.37 26.36
CA SER A 459 6.22 -16.75 25.90
C SER A 459 7.40 -17.21 25.04
N GLN A 460 7.90 -18.41 25.26
CA GLN A 460 8.93 -19.05 24.43
C GLN A 460 8.48 -19.24 22.97
N SER A 461 7.18 -19.23 22.68
CA SER A 461 6.61 -19.29 21.36
C SER A 461 5.81 -18.02 21.04
N ILE A 462 6.13 -17.40 19.90
CA ILE A 462 5.43 -16.24 19.36
C ILE A 462 4.70 -16.74 18.12
N THR A 463 3.43 -16.36 17.94
CA THR A 463 2.63 -16.82 16.82
C THR A 463 2.12 -15.65 15.98
N GLY A 464 2.22 -15.79 14.66
CA GLY A 464 1.63 -14.93 13.64
C GLY A 464 0.79 -15.73 12.64
N ALA A 465 0.50 -15.14 11.51
CA ALA A 465 -0.12 -15.85 10.40
C ALA A 465 0.95 -16.38 9.45
N GLY A 466 1.15 -17.71 9.37
CA GLY A 466 1.98 -18.32 8.34
C GLY A 466 1.39 -18.09 6.96
N VAL A 467 2.17 -17.54 6.02
CA VAL A 467 1.69 -17.13 4.69
C VAL A 467 2.50 -17.70 3.53
N ALA A 468 3.72 -18.17 3.77
CA ALA A 468 4.52 -18.91 2.79
C ALA A 468 5.15 -20.14 3.47
N PRO A 469 4.87 -21.36 3.01
CA PRO A 469 5.30 -22.58 3.68
C PRO A 469 6.81 -22.77 3.68
N GLY A 470 7.32 -23.35 4.76
CA GLY A 470 8.71 -23.73 4.94
C GLY A 470 9.15 -23.49 6.37
N ASN A 471 10.23 -24.18 6.77
CA ASN A 471 10.87 -24.04 8.08
C ASN A 471 12.32 -23.63 7.89
N ILE A 472 12.76 -22.64 8.64
CA ILE A 472 14.14 -22.18 8.62
C ILE A 472 14.60 -21.74 10.00
N LYS A 473 15.84 -22.05 10.32
CA LYS A 473 16.56 -21.54 11.49
C LYS A 473 17.73 -20.70 11.00
N ALA A 474 17.75 -19.42 11.36
CA ALA A 474 18.81 -18.49 10.97
C ALA A 474 18.86 -17.31 11.92
N GLU A 475 19.89 -16.50 11.78
CA GLU A 475 20.00 -15.22 12.46
C GLU A 475 18.97 -14.22 11.92
N THR A 476 18.47 -13.38 12.80
CA THR A 476 17.58 -12.27 12.44
C THR A 476 18.36 -11.04 12.04
N ILE A 477 17.77 -10.27 11.12
CA ILE A 477 18.14 -8.88 10.87
C ILE A 477 16.89 -8.02 10.98
N VAL A 478 16.88 -7.09 11.94
CA VAL A 478 15.77 -6.17 12.17
C VAL A 478 16.02 -4.90 11.39
N VAL A 479 15.08 -4.59 10.48
CA VAL A 479 15.24 -3.44 9.58
C VAL A 479 14.06 -2.49 9.75
N HIS A 480 14.39 -1.26 10.14
CA HIS A 480 13.40 -0.18 10.33
C HIS A 480 13.17 0.63 9.06
N LYS A 481 14.21 0.79 8.24
CA LYS A 481 14.18 1.56 6.99
C LYS A 481 14.91 0.78 5.90
N PHE A 482 14.38 0.83 4.69
CA PHE A 482 15.02 0.21 3.53
C PHE A 482 16.35 0.90 3.20
N GLU A 483 17.39 0.09 3.00
CA GLU A 483 18.69 0.52 2.50
C GLU A 483 19.14 -0.46 1.41
N PRO A 484 19.49 0.04 0.19
CA PRO A 484 19.87 -0.83 -0.93
C PRO A 484 21.06 -1.74 -0.68
N THR A 485 21.96 -1.31 0.22
CA THR A 485 23.24 -2.00 0.52
C THR A 485 23.15 -2.95 1.71
N LEU A 486 21.95 -3.16 2.26
CA LEU A 486 21.78 -3.98 3.46
C LEU A 486 22.07 -5.45 3.17
N ASP A 487 22.99 -6.05 3.93
CA ASP A 487 23.29 -7.49 3.84
C ASP A 487 22.25 -8.32 4.63
N VAL A 488 21.31 -8.88 3.91
CA VAL A 488 20.26 -9.78 4.43
C VAL A 488 20.49 -11.24 4.04
N ALA A 489 21.61 -11.53 3.36
CA ALA A 489 21.87 -12.85 2.80
C ALA A 489 21.86 -13.94 3.88
N GLY A 490 21.01 -14.96 3.69
CA GLY A 490 20.88 -16.08 4.62
C GLY A 490 20.26 -15.77 5.98
N LYS A 491 19.76 -14.55 6.22
CA LYS A 491 19.17 -14.11 7.49
C LYS A 491 17.65 -14.09 7.42
N ILE A 492 16.99 -14.13 8.58
CA ILE A 492 15.55 -13.90 8.69
C ILE A 492 15.32 -12.38 8.81
N LEU A 493 14.69 -11.81 7.79
CA LEU A 493 14.38 -10.39 7.73
C LEU A 493 13.16 -10.08 8.62
N VAL A 494 13.34 -9.22 9.62
CA VAL A 494 12.27 -8.74 10.51
C VAL A 494 11.96 -7.29 10.19
N VAL A 495 10.74 -7.01 9.74
CA VAL A 495 10.34 -5.69 9.27
C VAL A 495 8.94 -5.31 9.74
N LYS A 496 8.65 -4.02 9.72
CA LYS A 496 7.31 -3.53 10.05
C LYS A 496 6.30 -3.85 8.94
N HIS A 497 6.69 -3.64 7.68
CA HIS A 497 5.89 -3.93 6.49
C HIS A 497 6.83 -4.21 5.31
N VAL A 498 6.27 -4.80 4.26
CA VAL A 498 6.98 -5.06 2.99
C VAL A 498 6.12 -4.55 1.85
N ASP A 499 6.65 -3.63 1.09
CA ASP A 499 6.09 -3.15 -0.16
C ASP A 499 6.84 -3.69 -1.40
N PRO A 500 6.45 -3.36 -2.63
CA PRO A 500 7.12 -3.85 -3.82
C PRO A 500 8.60 -3.51 -3.93
N GLY A 501 9.06 -2.42 -3.33
CA GLY A 501 10.47 -2.03 -3.32
C GLY A 501 11.36 -2.97 -2.50
N TRP A 502 10.80 -3.58 -1.44
CA TRP A 502 11.50 -4.54 -0.59
C TRP A 502 11.75 -5.90 -1.24
N THR A 503 11.09 -6.17 -2.37
CA THR A 503 11.22 -7.46 -3.07
C THR A 503 12.68 -7.83 -3.35
N LEU A 504 13.52 -6.82 -3.57
CA LEU A 504 14.94 -6.96 -3.88
C LEU A 504 15.75 -7.51 -2.70
N LEU A 505 15.37 -7.17 -1.46
CA LEU A 505 15.97 -7.73 -0.24
C LEU A 505 15.39 -9.11 0.09
N LEU A 506 14.10 -9.33 -0.16
CA LEU A 506 13.45 -10.63 0.11
C LEU A 506 14.12 -11.79 -0.62
N VAL A 507 14.61 -11.58 -1.84
CA VAL A 507 15.27 -12.62 -2.64
C VAL A 507 16.55 -13.14 -2.00
N GLN A 508 17.22 -12.33 -1.21
CA GLN A 508 18.48 -12.66 -0.52
C GLN A 508 18.22 -13.25 0.88
N ALA A 509 17.05 -12.98 1.47
CA ALA A 509 16.71 -13.43 2.82
C ALA A 509 16.43 -14.93 2.87
N ALA A 510 16.72 -15.58 4.00
CA ALA A 510 16.37 -16.96 4.27
C ALA A 510 14.90 -17.13 4.69
N GLY A 511 14.31 -16.10 5.28
CA GLY A 511 12.93 -16.04 5.70
C GLY A 511 12.50 -14.62 6.03
N VAL A 512 11.20 -14.40 6.27
CA VAL A 512 10.70 -13.07 6.60
C VAL A 512 9.63 -13.11 7.70
N ILE A 513 9.71 -12.14 8.63
CA ILE A 513 8.68 -11.81 9.61
C ILE A 513 8.27 -10.36 9.35
N SER A 514 6.98 -10.14 9.13
CA SER A 514 6.43 -8.79 8.98
C SER A 514 5.36 -8.52 10.04
N GLU A 515 5.40 -7.33 10.68
CA GLU A 515 4.35 -6.94 11.62
C GLU A 515 2.99 -6.83 10.94
N GLN A 516 3.00 -6.34 9.70
CA GLN A 516 1.79 -6.11 8.91
C GLN A 516 1.72 -7.10 7.75
N GLY A 517 0.50 -7.40 7.33
CA GLY A 517 0.26 -8.23 6.17
C GLY A 517 -0.87 -9.24 6.36
N ASN A 518 -1.25 -9.86 5.24
CA ASN A 518 -2.27 -10.89 5.16
C ASN A 518 -1.90 -11.91 4.06
N PRO A 519 -2.61 -13.03 3.89
CA PRO A 519 -2.26 -14.03 2.87
C PRO A 519 -2.22 -13.54 1.42
N LEU A 520 -2.78 -12.36 1.14
CA LEU A 520 -2.76 -11.70 -0.17
C LEU A 520 -1.89 -10.43 -0.19
N SER A 521 -1.17 -10.12 0.90
CA SER A 521 -0.22 -9.00 0.93
C SER A 521 0.98 -9.27 0.01
N HIS A 522 1.72 -8.22 -0.32
CA HIS A 522 2.87 -8.32 -1.22
C HIS A 522 3.93 -9.30 -0.69
N VAL A 523 4.29 -9.19 0.60
CA VAL A 523 5.24 -10.11 1.24
C VAL A 523 4.80 -11.58 1.10
N ALA A 524 3.52 -11.87 1.37
CA ALA A 524 3.00 -13.24 1.28
C ALA A 524 3.08 -13.81 -0.14
N ILE A 525 2.81 -12.98 -1.13
CA ILE A 525 2.81 -13.37 -2.53
C ILE A 525 4.24 -13.61 -3.00
N VAL A 526 5.14 -12.65 -2.77
CA VAL A 526 6.54 -12.74 -3.21
C VAL A 526 7.24 -13.92 -2.52
N SER A 527 7.10 -14.05 -1.19
CA SER A 527 7.74 -15.12 -0.44
C SER A 527 7.33 -16.51 -0.94
N ARG A 528 6.07 -16.71 -1.34
CA ARG A 528 5.62 -17.96 -1.97
C ARG A 528 6.26 -18.19 -3.34
N GLU A 529 6.41 -17.17 -4.15
CA GLU A 529 7.00 -17.29 -5.49
C GLU A 529 8.50 -17.61 -5.44
N ILE A 530 9.23 -17.01 -4.47
CA ILE A 530 10.66 -17.28 -4.28
C ILE A 530 10.93 -18.40 -3.27
N SER A 531 9.87 -19.03 -2.73
CA SER A 531 9.93 -20.19 -1.83
C SER A 531 10.69 -19.95 -0.52
N ILE A 532 10.57 -18.77 0.09
CA ILE A 532 11.08 -18.49 1.43
C ILE A 532 9.94 -18.53 2.46
N PRO A 533 10.17 -19.07 3.67
CA PRO A 533 9.19 -19.06 4.75
C PRO A 533 8.82 -17.63 5.14
N ALA A 534 7.50 -17.38 5.34
CA ALA A 534 7.03 -16.06 5.72
C ALA A 534 5.92 -16.11 6.77
N ILE A 535 6.05 -15.22 7.74
CA ILE A 535 5.06 -15.01 8.81
C ILE A 535 4.68 -13.53 8.81
N VAL A 536 3.38 -13.24 8.96
CA VAL A 536 2.86 -11.88 9.05
C VAL A 536 1.96 -11.71 10.27
N GLY A 537 1.73 -10.45 10.70
CA GLY A 537 0.79 -10.14 11.77
C GLY A 537 1.36 -10.33 13.19
N ILE A 538 2.69 -10.34 13.36
CA ILE A 538 3.32 -10.32 14.68
C ILE A 538 3.49 -8.88 15.13
N THR A 539 2.54 -8.37 15.89
CA THR A 539 2.54 -6.97 16.36
C THR A 539 3.81 -6.68 17.19
N GLY A 540 4.53 -5.63 16.81
CA GLY A 540 5.75 -5.20 17.49
C GLY A 540 6.97 -6.09 17.22
N ALA A 541 6.99 -6.90 16.16
CA ALA A 541 8.10 -7.80 15.83
C ALA A 541 9.45 -7.07 15.78
N VAL A 542 9.52 -5.86 15.22
CA VAL A 542 10.78 -5.07 15.18
C VAL A 542 11.28 -4.62 16.56
N LYS A 543 10.44 -4.69 17.60
CA LYS A 543 10.83 -4.45 19.01
C LYS A 543 11.06 -5.75 19.78
N LEU A 544 10.40 -6.83 19.37
CA LEU A 544 10.48 -8.14 19.99
C LEU A 544 11.77 -8.88 19.65
N PHE A 545 12.25 -8.77 18.44
CA PHE A 545 13.46 -9.43 17.96
C PHE A 545 14.65 -8.46 17.92
N LYS A 546 15.87 -8.99 18.04
CA LYS A 546 17.11 -8.24 17.94
C LYS A 546 17.93 -8.77 16.77
N SER A 547 18.61 -7.90 16.03
CA SER A 547 19.56 -8.34 14.99
C SER A 547 20.65 -9.22 15.61
N GLY A 548 21.01 -10.32 14.93
CA GLY A 548 21.95 -11.32 15.42
C GLY A 548 21.34 -12.41 16.30
N GLU A 549 20.04 -12.31 16.66
CA GLU A 549 19.34 -13.36 17.40
C GLU A 549 19.03 -14.55 16.49
N THR A 550 19.36 -15.78 16.90
CA THR A 550 19.00 -16.98 16.15
C THR A 550 17.59 -17.44 16.52
N ILE A 551 16.72 -17.54 15.53
CA ILE A 551 15.35 -18.03 15.70
C ILE A 551 14.99 -19.09 14.66
N SER A 552 13.96 -19.89 14.95
CA SER A 552 13.33 -20.80 14.00
C SER A 552 11.93 -20.32 13.66
N ILE A 553 11.59 -20.31 12.37
CA ILE A 553 10.25 -19.91 11.89
C ILE A 553 9.61 -21.03 11.08
N ASP A 554 8.30 -21.27 11.30
CA ASP A 554 7.45 -22.08 10.45
C ASP A 554 6.44 -21.21 9.69
N GLY A 555 6.72 -20.98 8.42
CA GLY A 555 5.86 -20.19 7.55
C GLY A 555 4.53 -20.85 7.17
N THR A 556 4.26 -22.10 7.61
CA THR A 556 2.97 -22.78 7.46
C THR A 556 2.06 -22.52 8.64
N THR A 557 2.56 -22.74 9.86
CA THR A 557 1.81 -22.57 11.10
C THR A 557 1.78 -21.14 11.55
N GLY A 558 2.86 -20.38 11.31
CA GLY A 558 3.07 -19.03 11.79
C GLY A 558 3.76 -19.00 13.16
N GLU A 559 4.39 -20.09 13.56
CA GLU A 559 5.11 -20.21 14.82
C GLU A 559 6.54 -19.70 14.70
N VAL A 560 7.00 -18.99 15.73
CA VAL A 560 8.38 -18.55 15.89
C VAL A 560 8.91 -19.04 17.22
N VAL A 561 10.05 -19.71 17.21
CA VAL A 561 10.71 -20.27 18.40
C VAL A 561 12.07 -19.59 18.59
N ARG A 562 12.34 -19.10 19.79
CA ARG A 562 13.62 -18.51 20.19
C ARG A 562 14.53 -19.58 20.78
N GLY A 563 15.82 -19.47 20.50
CA GLY A 563 16.84 -20.31 21.16
C GLY A 563 16.74 -21.80 20.84
N ALA A 564 16.15 -22.17 19.70
CA ALA A 564 16.09 -23.56 19.25
C ALA A 564 17.43 -24.06 18.67
#